data_c2ad2e14f6cd80faf3d13cbb347f0a32
#
_entry.id   c2ad2e14f6cd80faf3d13cbb347f0a32
#
_cell.length_a   1.000
_cell.length_b   1.000
_cell.length_c   1.000
_cell.angle_alpha   90.00
_cell.angle_beta   90.00
_cell.angle_gamma   90.00
#
_symmetry.space_group_name_H-M   'P 1'
#
loop_
_entity.id
_entity.type
_entity.pdbx_description
1 polymer ?
#
loop_
_entity_poly.entity_id
_entity_poly.type
_entity_poly.pdbx_seq_one_letter_code
_entity_poly.pdbx_strand_id
1 'polypeptide(L)'
;MRTHQILRLTACLVATVLAGQSYAQEKRNIRMVFVSLAWNSEIPFRAALARGYFKQQGLQIEPILIRGGPAAIAALVSGEVDYASIGGAQAIFRGKARGLDLSIIGCISSTTNYILLGNKQTRTVEELKGKPIGITGAGTYSEFAVKAFLKKNNLNPDKDVVLRAIGGTVLRAAAIEKGIIAAAPFSTEDAVRLMRSGYTVISNMNESLGIPQNIIVTRNEVLEKYPETSKRMLKAYIQGIQLAKFNKKEAIKAGYDAGLQGEPDIVSAAWDLYSPGLTSDLSIAVSGIQQMLDEDVRAGFVDKNFTVDRVINDRILKIAQQELRAEGKLKQ
;
A
#
# COMPACT_ATOMS: atom_id res chain seq x y z
N MET A 1 -5.05 77.68 3.23
CA MET A 1 -4.01 76.64 3.32
C MET A 1 -4.33 75.60 4.43
N ARG A 2 -5.40 74.86 4.35
CA ARG A 2 -5.72 73.81 5.37
C ARG A 2 -6.56 72.61 4.83
N THR A 3 -6.64 72.40 3.52
CA THR A 3 -7.50 71.38 2.92
C THR A 3 -6.73 70.28 2.15
N HIS A 4 -5.40 70.27 2.12
CA HIS A 4 -4.62 69.24 1.36
C HIS A 4 -3.86 68.23 2.19
N GLN A 5 -4.00 68.19 3.52
CA GLN A 5 -3.28 67.23 4.38
C GLN A 5 -4.10 66.03 4.86
N ILE A 6 -5.44 66.06 4.68
CA ILE A 6 -6.33 64.95 5.15
C ILE A 6 -6.47 63.83 4.11
N LEU A 7 -6.15 64.09 2.84
CA LEU A 7 -6.32 63.11 1.76
C LEU A 7 -5.16 62.11 1.56
N ARG A 8 -4.05 62.31 2.30
CA ARG A 8 -2.86 61.41 2.18
C ARG A 8 -2.76 60.33 3.27
N LEU A 9 -3.56 60.37 4.32
CA LEU A 9 -3.51 59.40 5.42
C LEU A 9 -4.51 58.23 5.24
N THR A 10 -5.50 58.35 4.35
CA THR A 10 -6.50 57.30 4.11
C THR A 10 -6.07 56.32 3.02
N ALA A 11 -5.06 56.65 2.21
CA ALA A 11 -4.57 55.74 1.15
C ALA A 11 -3.55 54.69 1.61
N CYS A 12 -2.93 54.86 2.79
CA CYS A 12 -1.95 53.90 3.32
C CYS A 12 -2.55 52.75 4.18
N LEU A 13 -3.81 52.82 4.56
CA LEU A 13 -4.43 51.76 5.42
C LEU A 13 -5.17 50.65 4.65
N VAL A 14 -5.36 50.79 3.33
CA VAL A 14 -6.01 49.76 2.51
C VAL A 14 -5.00 48.82 1.83
N ALA A 15 -3.71 49.18 1.82
CA ALA A 15 -2.66 48.37 1.16
C ALA A 15 -2.08 47.23 2.04
N THR A 16 -2.43 47.11 3.32
CA THR A 16 -1.78 46.17 4.26
C THR A 16 -2.64 44.96 4.62
N VAL A 17 -3.79 44.76 4.01
CA VAL A 17 -4.65 43.57 4.26
C VAL A 17 -4.56 42.50 3.16
N LEU A 18 -3.81 42.74 2.06
CA LEU A 18 -3.66 41.80 0.95
C LEU A 18 -2.36 40.98 1.00
N ALA A 19 -1.58 41.07 2.07
CA ALA A 19 -0.37 40.28 2.25
C ALA A 19 -0.66 39.14 3.24
N GLY A 20 -0.95 37.94 2.73
CA GLY A 20 -0.85 36.77 3.59
C GLY A 20 -1.84 35.62 3.41
N GLN A 21 -2.58 35.53 2.33
CA GLN A 21 -3.11 34.23 1.93
C GLN A 21 -2.16 33.60 0.91
N SER A 22 -1.13 32.92 1.42
CA SER A 22 -0.44 31.91 0.64
C SER A 22 -1.48 30.82 0.34
N TYR A 23 -2.21 30.98 -0.76
CA TYR A 23 -3.05 29.87 -1.26
C TYR A 23 -2.09 28.73 -1.55
N ALA A 24 -2.11 27.71 -0.69
CA ALA A 24 -1.45 26.46 -0.99
C ALA A 24 -1.91 26.05 -2.41
N GLN A 25 -0.95 25.91 -3.32
CA GLN A 25 -1.22 25.66 -4.72
C GLN A 25 -2.08 24.40 -4.82
N GLU A 26 -3.27 24.51 -5.40
CA GLU A 26 -4.19 23.38 -5.52
C GLU A 26 -3.81 22.55 -6.75
N LYS A 27 -3.40 21.30 -6.53
CA LYS A 27 -3.15 20.33 -7.59
C LYS A 27 -4.37 19.43 -7.73
N ARG A 28 -5.08 19.50 -8.86
CA ARG A 28 -6.30 18.69 -9.10
C ARG A 28 -6.04 17.39 -9.84
N ASN A 29 -5.02 17.37 -10.70
CA ASN A 29 -4.63 16.17 -11.45
C ASN A 29 -3.54 15.42 -10.68
N ILE A 30 -3.82 14.20 -10.28
CA ILE A 30 -2.94 13.36 -9.47
C ILE A 30 -2.59 12.10 -10.26
N ARG A 31 -1.31 11.83 -10.43
CA ARG A 31 -0.80 10.57 -10.98
C ARG A 31 -0.44 9.64 -9.83
N MET A 32 -1.12 8.50 -9.78
CA MET A 32 -0.94 7.51 -8.71
C MET A 32 -0.51 6.15 -9.26
N VAL A 33 0.61 5.64 -8.77
CA VAL A 33 1.15 4.34 -9.17
C VAL A 33 0.57 3.21 -8.34
N PHE A 34 0.33 2.08 -9.02
CA PHE A 34 0.02 0.78 -8.46
C PHE A 34 1.01 -0.25 -8.98
N VAL A 35 1.40 -1.19 -8.13
CA VAL A 35 2.41 -2.21 -8.49
C VAL A 35 1.78 -3.56 -8.86
N SER A 36 0.48 -3.71 -8.71
CA SER A 36 -0.28 -4.94 -8.93
C SER A 36 -1.67 -4.62 -9.47
N LEU A 37 -2.35 -5.62 -10.03
CA LEU A 37 -3.78 -5.58 -10.38
C LEU A 37 -4.60 -6.59 -9.56
N ALA A 38 -4.03 -7.12 -8.47
CA ALA A 38 -4.73 -8.05 -7.60
C ALA A 38 -5.85 -7.34 -6.80
N TRP A 39 -6.98 -7.99 -6.63
CA TRP A 39 -8.14 -7.44 -5.96
C TRP A 39 -7.82 -6.94 -4.55
N ASN A 40 -7.11 -7.73 -3.76
CA ASN A 40 -6.72 -7.37 -2.39
C ASN A 40 -5.89 -6.08 -2.29
N SER A 41 -5.17 -5.74 -3.35
CA SER A 41 -4.34 -4.51 -3.41
C SER A 41 -5.11 -3.32 -3.96
N GLU A 42 -5.97 -3.56 -4.96
CA GLU A 42 -6.56 -2.52 -5.81
C GLU A 42 -7.98 -2.12 -5.40
N ILE A 43 -8.73 -3.02 -4.76
CA ILE A 43 -10.17 -2.81 -4.54
C ILE A 43 -10.50 -1.52 -3.78
N PRO A 44 -9.75 -1.08 -2.73
CA PRO A 44 -10.05 0.17 -2.05
C PRO A 44 -9.97 1.39 -2.98
N PHE A 45 -8.92 1.41 -3.80
CA PHE A 45 -8.71 2.49 -4.75
C PHE A 45 -9.72 2.47 -5.90
N ARG A 46 -9.96 1.28 -6.48
CA ARG A 46 -10.92 1.08 -7.57
C ARG A 46 -12.34 1.40 -7.14
N ALA A 47 -12.69 1.05 -5.90
CA ALA A 47 -13.97 1.43 -5.30
C ALA A 47 -14.10 2.96 -5.16
N ALA A 48 -13.05 3.64 -4.70
CA ALA A 48 -13.04 5.09 -4.62
C ALA A 48 -13.21 5.75 -6.00
N LEU A 49 -12.55 5.22 -7.05
CA LEU A 49 -12.71 5.69 -8.43
C LEU A 49 -14.13 5.47 -8.94
N ALA A 50 -14.65 4.24 -8.87
CA ALA A 50 -15.94 3.86 -9.41
C ALA A 50 -17.11 4.58 -8.74
N ARG A 51 -17.00 4.88 -7.44
CA ARG A 51 -18.03 5.63 -6.69
C ARG A 51 -17.81 7.14 -6.72
N GLY A 52 -16.79 7.61 -7.45
CA GLY A 52 -16.53 9.02 -7.67
C GLY A 52 -16.04 9.78 -6.42
N TYR A 53 -15.50 9.09 -5.40
CA TYR A 53 -15.05 9.76 -4.17
C TYR A 53 -13.93 10.76 -4.43
N PHE A 54 -13.01 10.48 -5.34
CA PHE A 54 -11.99 11.45 -5.76
C PHE A 54 -12.61 12.68 -6.44
N LYS A 55 -13.58 12.47 -7.34
CA LYS A 55 -14.28 13.58 -8.01
C LYS A 55 -15.06 14.45 -7.02
N GLN A 56 -15.68 13.85 -6.01
CA GLN A 56 -16.38 14.58 -4.93
C GLN A 56 -15.41 15.45 -4.11
N GLN A 57 -14.14 15.07 -4.05
CA GLN A 57 -13.04 15.86 -3.45
C GLN A 57 -12.41 16.86 -4.45
N GLY A 58 -12.94 17.00 -5.66
CA GLY A 58 -12.41 17.89 -6.71
C GLY A 58 -11.12 17.39 -7.35
N LEU A 59 -10.83 16.07 -7.28
CA LEU A 59 -9.60 15.46 -7.78
C LEU A 59 -9.86 14.62 -9.04
N GLN A 60 -8.92 14.70 -9.98
CA GLN A 60 -8.81 13.80 -11.11
C GLN A 60 -7.61 12.88 -10.88
N ILE A 61 -7.84 11.57 -10.92
CA ILE A 61 -6.79 10.58 -10.69
C ILE A 61 -6.46 9.87 -11.99
N GLU A 62 -5.17 9.85 -12.33
CA GLU A 62 -4.60 9.05 -13.39
C GLU A 62 -3.90 7.83 -12.74
N PRO A 63 -4.50 6.62 -12.82
CA PRO A 63 -3.89 5.41 -12.29
C PRO A 63 -2.83 4.88 -13.26
N ILE A 64 -1.63 4.62 -12.76
CA ILE A 64 -0.48 4.15 -13.55
C ILE A 64 0.00 2.83 -12.98
N LEU A 65 0.10 1.78 -13.81
CA LEU A 65 0.66 0.50 -13.42
C LEU A 65 2.17 0.48 -13.66
N ILE A 66 2.95 0.42 -12.57
CA ILE A 66 4.40 0.20 -12.62
C ILE A 66 4.73 -1.01 -11.74
N ARG A 67 5.14 -2.11 -12.35
CA ARG A 67 5.42 -3.35 -11.59
C ARG A 67 6.72 -3.24 -10.81
N GLY A 68 6.63 -3.53 -9.51
CA GLY A 68 7.76 -3.58 -8.58
C GLY A 68 8.01 -2.26 -7.83
N GLY A 69 8.28 -2.39 -6.53
CA GLY A 69 8.51 -1.26 -5.62
C GLY A 69 9.66 -0.34 -6.06
N PRO A 70 10.85 -0.85 -6.43
CA PRO A 70 11.95 0.00 -6.87
C PRO A 70 11.63 0.90 -8.07
N ALA A 71 10.91 0.39 -9.09
CA ALA A 71 10.50 1.18 -10.24
C ALA A 71 9.45 2.26 -9.87
N ALA A 72 8.50 1.92 -9.00
CA ALA A 72 7.53 2.88 -8.47
C ALA A 72 8.21 4.00 -7.66
N ILE A 73 9.25 3.68 -6.87
CA ILE A 73 10.04 4.68 -6.14
C ILE A 73 10.82 5.57 -7.10
N ALA A 74 11.40 5.03 -8.16
CA ALA A 74 12.09 5.82 -9.18
C ALA A 74 11.14 6.85 -9.83
N ALA A 75 9.93 6.44 -10.20
CA ALA A 75 8.91 7.33 -10.75
C ALA A 75 8.43 8.41 -9.75
N LEU A 76 8.37 8.09 -8.45
CA LEU A 76 8.12 9.09 -7.40
C LEU A 76 9.25 10.11 -7.32
N VAL A 77 10.50 9.65 -7.28
CA VAL A 77 11.68 10.50 -7.13
C VAL A 77 11.87 11.42 -8.32
N SER A 78 11.62 10.92 -9.55
CA SER A 78 11.67 11.75 -10.77
C SER A 78 10.56 12.81 -10.87
N GLY A 79 9.52 12.71 -10.04
CA GLY A 79 8.35 13.59 -10.11
C GLY A 79 7.34 13.22 -11.22
N GLU A 80 7.54 12.09 -11.90
CA GLU A 80 6.59 11.59 -12.89
C GLU A 80 5.24 11.24 -12.26
N VAL A 81 5.25 10.85 -10.99
CA VAL A 81 4.04 10.54 -10.23
C VAL A 81 4.03 11.23 -8.87
N ASP A 82 2.85 11.36 -8.28
CA ASP A 82 2.64 12.07 -7.03
C ASP A 82 2.59 11.12 -5.83
N TYR A 83 1.91 10.00 -6.00
CA TYR A 83 1.73 8.97 -4.96
C TYR A 83 1.96 7.59 -5.55
N ALA A 84 2.35 6.65 -4.70
CA ALA A 84 2.43 5.24 -5.08
C ALA A 84 1.85 4.34 -3.98
N SER A 85 1.09 3.32 -4.42
CA SER A 85 0.73 2.17 -3.59
C SER A 85 1.73 1.06 -3.87
N ILE A 86 2.53 0.70 -2.87
CA ILE A 86 3.60 -0.31 -3.02
C ILE A 86 3.49 -1.41 -1.98
N GLY A 87 4.13 -2.54 -2.27
CA GLY A 87 4.23 -3.68 -1.34
C GLY A 87 5.43 -3.54 -0.41
N GLY A 88 5.18 -3.42 0.89
CA GLY A 88 6.21 -3.35 1.92
C GLY A 88 6.96 -2.01 1.99
N ALA A 89 7.75 -1.82 3.05
CA ALA A 89 8.44 -0.57 3.32
C ALA A 89 9.94 -0.59 2.99
N GLN A 90 10.50 -1.73 2.56
CA GLN A 90 11.95 -1.91 2.36
C GLN A 90 12.54 -0.92 1.35
N ALA A 91 11.84 -0.68 0.24
CA ALA A 91 12.28 0.29 -0.77
C ALA A 91 12.35 1.71 -0.21
N ILE A 92 11.46 2.06 0.73
CA ILE A 92 11.44 3.36 1.41
C ILE A 92 12.61 3.48 2.37
N PHE A 93 12.87 2.48 3.21
CA PHE A 93 14.00 2.49 4.14
C PHE A 93 15.31 2.68 3.41
N ARG A 94 15.56 1.86 2.40
CA ARG A 94 16.79 1.91 1.59
C ARG A 94 16.91 3.19 0.78
N GLY A 95 15.80 3.72 0.29
CA GLY A 95 15.76 5.02 -0.38
C GLY A 95 16.08 6.16 0.58
N LYS A 96 15.43 6.20 1.74
CA LYS A 96 15.65 7.24 2.77
C LYS A 96 17.07 7.19 3.32
N ALA A 97 17.64 5.99 3.52
CA ALA A 97 19.04 5.81 3.93
C ALA A 97 20.04 6.38 2.91
N ARG A 98 19.65 6.47 1.64
CA ARG A 98 20.42 7.08 0.55
C ARG A 98 20.07 8.55 0.30
N GLY A 99 19.31 9.19 1.18
CA GLY A 99 18.97 10.61 1.10
C GLY A 99 17.71 10.94 0.31
N LEU A 100 16.92 9.95 -0.15
CA LEU A 100 15.64 10.22 -0.80
C LEU A 100 14.63 10.73 0.22
N ASP A 101 13.92 11.79 -0.11
CA ASP A 101 12.94 12.40 0.78
C ASP A 101 11.53 11.87 0.53
N LEU A 102 11.28 10.65 1.04
CA LEU A 102 10.05 9.88 0.89
C LEU A 102 9.41 9.60 2.25
N SER A 103 8.08 9.51 2.27
CA SER A 103 7.32 9.14 3.46
C SER A 103 6.18 8.18 3.18
N ILE A 104 5.93 7.31 4.14
CA ILE A 104 4.73 6.48 4.24
C ILE A 104 3.64 7.36 4.86
N ILE A 105 2.51 7.48 4.17
CA ILE A 105 1.39 8.34 4.57
C ILE A 105 0.11 7.58 4.89
N GLY A 106 0.12 6.26 4.74
CA GLY A 106 -1.01 5.39 5.09
C GLY A 106 -0.72 3.93 4.79
N CYS A 107 -1.45 3.04 5.47
CA CYS A 107 -1.47 1.60 5.22
C CYS A 107 -2.84 1.17 4.70
N ILE A 108 -2.87 0.49 3.56
CA ILE A 108 -4.10 -0.07 2.99
C ILE A 108 -4.48 -1.36 3.72
N SER A 109 -3.49 -2.18 4.06
CA SER A 109 -3.67 -3.38 4.87
C SER A 109 -2.74 -3.36 6.09
N SER A 110 -3.21 -3.88 7.21
CA SER A 110 -2.42 -4.03 8.44
C SER A 110 -1.70 -5.38 8.52
N THR A 111 -2.00 -6.28 7.59
CA THR A 111 -1.49 -7.64 7.53
C THR A 111 -1.04 -8.02 6.12
N THR A 112 -0.36 -9.16 6.01
CA THR A 112 0.03 -9.77 4.73
C THR A 112 -1.15 -10.50 4.12
N ASN A 113 -1.56 -10.10 2.92
CA ASN A 113 -2.68 -10.74 2.21
C ASN A 113 -2.21 -11.92 1.32
N TYR A 114 -1.17 -12.64 1.75
CA TYR A 114 -0.71 -13.84 1.07
C TYR A 114 -1.25 -15.12 1.72
N ILE A 115 -1.59 -16.06 0.86
CA ILE A 115 -1.81 -17.46 1.24
C ILE A 115 -0.58 -18.25 0.76
N LEU A 116 0.12 -18.90 1.66
CA LEU A 116 1.20 -19.81 1.33
C LEU A 116 0.62 -21.16 0.93
N LEU A 117 0.75 -21.51 -0.33
CA LEU A 117 0.31 -22.79 -0.85
C LEU A 117 1.51 -23.71 -1.10
N GLY A 118 1.33 -24.98 -0.77
CA GLY A 118 2.21 -26.06 -1.16
C GLY A 118 1.68 -26.83 -2.39
N ASN A 119 2.56 -27.52 -3.09
CA ASN A 119 2.18 -28.48 -4.10
C ASN A 119 1.50 -29.70 -3.44
N LYS A 120 1.05 -30.69 -4.25
CA LYS A 120 0.32 -31.86 -3.75
C LYS A 120 1.13 -32.72 -2.76
N GLN A 121 2.46 -32.60 -2.77
CA GLN A 121 3.40 -33.34 -1.90
C GLN A 121 3.97 -32.50 -0.73
N THR A 122 3.56 -31.24 -0.60
CA THR A 122 4.03 -30.33 0.44
C THR A 122 2.83 -29.68 1.11
N ARG A 123 2.46 -30.15 2.28
CA ARG A 123 1.21 -29.81 2.97
C ARG A 123 1.39 -29.12 4.30
N THR A 124 2.58 -29.23 4.90
CA THR A 124 2.91 -28.66 6.19
C THR A 124 4.13 -27.78 6.13
N VAL A 125 4.38 -27.02 7.20
CA VAL A 125 5.55 -26.13 7.32
C VAL A 125 6.83 -26.95 7.39
N GLU A 126 6.82 -28.09 8.09
CA GLU A 126 7.98 -28.96 8.29
C GLU A 126 8.42 -29.56 6.95
N GLU A 127 7.47 -29.85 6.07
CA GLU A 127 7.76 -30.40 4.74
C GLU A 127 8.38 -29.39 3.78
N LEU A 128 8.48 -28.11 4.15
CA LEU A 128 9.20 -27.11 3.38
C LEU A 128 10.74 -27.30 3.45
N LYS A 129 11.22 -28.00 4.49
CA LYS A 129 12.66 -28.16 4.70
C LYS A 129 13.32 -28.85 3.51
N GLY A 130 14.41 -28.27 3.02
CA GLY A 130 15.15 -28.72 1.84
C GLY A 130 14.51 -28.39 0.50
N LYS A 131 13.33 -27.77 0.48
CA LYS A 131 12.56 -27.58 -0.76
C LYS A 131 12.65 -26.14 -1.33
N PRO A 132 12.45 -26.00 -2.66
CA PRO A 132 12.40 -24.71 -3.31
C PRO A 132 11.08 -24.00 -3.06
N ILE A 133 11.13 -22.74 -2.58
CA ILE A 133 9.98 -21.86 -2.40
C ILE A 133 10.07 -20.69 -3.39
N GLY A 134 9.02 -20.50 -4.19
CA GLY A 134 8.97 -19.43 -5.18
C GLY A 134 8.67 -18.06 -4.56
N ILE A 135 9.43 -17.04 -4.96
CA ILE A 135 9.22 -15.64 -4.61
C ILE A 135 9.16 -14.78 -5.88
N THR A 136 8.72 -13.52 -5.76
CA THR A 136 8.73 -12.59 -6.92
C THR A 136 10.16 -12.28 -7.36
N GLY A 137 11.05 -12.04 -6.41
CA GLY A 137 12.47 -11.73 -6.64
C GLY A 137 13.13 -11.29 -5.35
N ALA A 138 14.44 -11.13 -5.39
CA ALA A 138 15.23 -10.65 -4.26
C ALA A 138 14.84 -9.20 -3.91
N GLY A 139 14.77 -8.88 -2.62
CA GLY A 139 14.41 -7.56 -2.10
C GLY A 139 12.94 -7.20 -2.25
N THR A 140 12.07 -8.14 -2.65
CA THR A 140 10.64 -7.92 -2.79
C THR A 140 9.88 -8.25 -1.50
N TYR A 141 8.66 -7.72 -1.39
CA TYR A 141 7.79 -8.04 -0.25
C TYR A 141 7.51 -9.55 -0.11
N SER A 142 7.40 -10.30 -1.22
CA SER A 142 7.16 -11.74 -1.16
C SER A 142 8.33 -12.52 -0.55
N GLU A 143 9.58 -12.11 -0.80
CA GLU A 143 10.74 -12.67 -0.14
C GLU A 143 10.70 -12.39 1.37
N PHE A 144 10.47 -11.12 1.73
CA PHE A 144 10.37 -10.70 3.11
C PHE A 144 9.28 -11.51 3.86
N ALA A 145 8.08 -11.59 3.30
CA ALA A 145 6.96 -12.29 3.93
C ALA A 145 7.26 -13.79 4.13
N VAL A 146 7.85 -14.45 3.14
CA VAL A 146 8.27 -15.86 3.25
C VAL A 146 9.34 -16.03 4.32
N LYS A 147 10.36 -15.17 4.33
CA LYS A 147 11.43 -15.23 5.36
C LYS A 147 10.87 -15.00 6.77
N ALA A 148 9.97 -14.05 6.95
CA ALA A 148 9.32 -13.79 8.22
C ALA A 148 8.46 -14.99 8.69
N PHE A 149 7.71 -15.58 7.76
CA PHE A 149 6.92 -16.78 8.03
C PHE A 149 7.80 -17.96 8.45
N LEU A 150 8.86 -18.25 7.73
CA LEU A 150 9.79 -19.34 8.03
C LEU A 150 10.42 -19.17 9.41
N LYS A 151 10.94 -17.96 9.72
CA LYS A 151 11.52 -17.64 11.04
C LYS A 151 10.50 -17.82 12.17
N LYS A 152 9.26 -17.38 11.99
CA LYS A 152 8.18 -17.56 12.96
C LYS A 152 7.89 -19.04 13.26
N ASN A 153 8.15 -19.91 12.29
CA ASN A 153 7.95 -21.35 12.39
C ASN A 153 9.27 -22.11 12.62
N ASN A 154 10.31 -21.46 13.17
CA ASN A 154 11.60 -22.06 13.53
C ASN A 154 12.38 -22.66 12.33
N LEU A 155 12.11 -22.21 11.11
CA LEU A 155 12.90 -22.55 9.92
C LEU A 155 13.85 -21.40 9.58
N ASN A 156 15.11 -21.73 9.33
CA ASN A 156 16.09 -20.75 8.85
C ASN A 156 15.93 -20.55 7.33
N PRO A 157 15.52 -19.36 6.88
CA PRO A 157 15.26 -19.12 5.45
C PRO A 157 16.48 -19.22 4.55
N ASP A 158 17.68 -19.10 5.11
CA ASP A 158 18.95 -19.12 4.35
C ASP A 158 19.64 -20.50 4.37
N LYS A 159 19.15 -21.44 5.21
CA LYS A 159 19.73 -22.79 5.37
C LYS A 159 18.74 -23.91 5.12
N ASP A 160 17.48 -23.74 5.58
CA ASP A 160 16.50 -24.81 5.58
C ASP A 160 15.66 -24.88 4.31
N VAL A 161 15.68 -23.86 3.44
CA VAL A 161 14.92 -23.82 2.18
C VAL A 161 15.73 -23.18 1.07
N VAL A 162 15.26 -23.29 -0.18
CA VAL A 162 15.86 -22.61 -1.33
C VAL A 162 14.87 -21.59 -1.88
N LEU A 163 15.09 -20.29 -1.68
CA LEU A 163 14.24 -19.25 -2.28
C LEU A 163 14.59 -19.07 -3.75
N ARG A 164 13.58 -19.20 -4.64
CA ARG A 164 13.73 -19.04 -6.09
C ARG A 164 12.97 -17.82 -6.60
N ALA A 165 13.64 -16.91 -7.27
CA ALA A 165 13.03 -15.80 -7.99
C ALA A 165 12.31 -16.32 -9.24
N ILE A 166 10.98 -16.38 -9.18
CA ILE A 166 10.11 -16.91 -10.25
C ILE A 166 9.34 -15.76 -10.94
N GLY A 167 9.07 -14.68 -10.23
CA GLY A 167 8.23 -13.59 -10.74
C GLY A 167 6.87 -13.49 -10.06
N GLY A 168 5.89 -12.89 -10.76
CA GLY A 168 4.53 -12.66 -10.25
C GLY A 168 3.75 -13.94 -9.97
N THR A 169 2.55 -13.81 -9.36
CA THR A 169 1.72 -14.95 -8.93
C THR A 169 1.39 -15.92 -10.06
N VAL A 170 1.12 -15.42 -11.28
CA VAL A 170 0.85 -16.26 -12.46
C VAL A 170 2.04 -17.18 -12.78
N LEU A 171 3.27 -16.66 -12.75
CA LEU A 171 4.47 -17.46 -13.02
C LEU A 171 4.73 -18.47 -11.88
N ARG A 172 4.48 -18.08 -10.63
CA ARG A 172 4.58 -18.98 -9.50
C ARG A 172 3.55 -20.11 -9.55
N ALA A 173 2.31 -19.80 -10.00
CA ALA A 173 1.28 -20.82 -10.23
C ALA A 173 1.75 -21.87 -11.27
N ALA A 174 2.26 -21.41 -12.41
CA ALA A 174 2.82 -22.32 -13.42
C ALA A 174 4.01 -23.13 -12.91
N ALA A 175 4.87 -22.51 -12.09
CA ALA A 175 6.04 -23.20 -11.54
C ALA A 175 5.68 -24.27 -10.49
N ILE A 176 4.67 -24.02 -9.63
CA ILE A 176 4.21 -25.01 -8.65
C ILE A 176 3.48 -26.17 -9.34
N GLU A 177 2.71 -25.90 -10.40
CA GLU A 177 2.06 -26.92 -11.22
C GLU A 177 3.05 -27.85 -11.91
N LYS A 178 4.16 -27.29 -12.40
CA LYS A 178 5.25 -28.05 -13.03
C LYS A 178 6.21 -28.73 -12.03
N GLY A 179 5.99 -28.57 -10.72
CA GLY A 179 6.87 -29.10 -9.69
C GLY A 179 8.26 -28.44 -9.60
N ILE A 180 8.45 -27.28 -10.24
CA ILE A 180 9.71 -26.48 -10.19
C ILE A 180 9.93 -25.91 -8.79
N ILE A 181 8.84 -25.59 -8.09
CA ILE A 181 8.81 -25.14 -6.71
C ILE A 181 7.85 -26.00 -5.89
N ALA A 182 8.12 -26.16 -4.61
CA ALA A 182 7.30 -26.93 -3.69
C ALA A 182 6.20 -26.08 -3.05
N ALA A 183 6.46 -24.78 -2.86
CA ALA A 183 5.51 -23.84 -2.28
C ALA A 183 5.75 -22.42 -2.82
N ALA A 184 4.74 -21.55 -2.67
CA ALA A 184 4.88 -20.12 -2.92
C ALA A 184 3.75 -19.33 -2.24
N PRO A 185 3.97 -18.04 -1.89
CA PRO A 185 2.90 -17.14 -1.49
C PRO A 185 2.10 -16.70 -2.72
N PHE A 186 0.76 -16.70 -2.61
CA PHE A 186 -0.15 -16.28 -3.67
C PHE A 186 -1.06 -15.15 -3.18
N SER A 187 -1.50 -14.28 -4.09
CA SER A 187 -2.65 -13.42 -3.85
C SER A 187 -3.89 -14.27 -3.54
N THR A 188 -4.85 -13.68 -2.86
CA THR A 188 -6.03 -14.44 -2.40
C THR A 188 -6.81 -15.06 -3.55
N GLU A 189 -6.94 -14.37 -4.70
CA GLU A 189 -7.66 -14.88 -5.88
C GLU A 189 -6.95 -16.09 -6.51
N ASP A 190 -5.62 -15.97 -6.70
CA ASP A 190 -4.83 -17.08 -7.23
C ASP A 190 -4.80 -18.24 -6.26
N ALA A 191 -4.75 -17.95 -4.96
CA ALA A 191 -4.83 -18.98 -3.93
C ALA A 191 -6.16 -19.74 -3.99
N VAL A 192 -7.31 -19.04 -4.07
CA VAL A 192 -8.62 -19.66 -4.18
C VAL A 192 -8.70 -20.57 -5.42
N ARG A 193 -8.18 -20.11 -6.56
CA ARG A 193 -8.14 -20.90 -7.81
C ARG A 193 -7.30 -22.16 -7.64
N LEU A 194 -6.10 -22.05 -7.09
CA LEU A 194 -5.20 -23.18 -6.85
C LEU A 194 -5.77 -24.17 -5.81
N MET A 195 -6.40 -23.68 -4.74
CA MET A 195 -7.08 -24.52 -3.75
C MET A 195 -8.16 -25.38 -4.39
N ARG A 196 -8.95 -24.83 -5.32
CA ARG A 196 -9.93 -25.61 -6.11
C ARG A 196 -9.29 -26.66 -7.01
N SER A 197 -8.04 -26.44 -7.42
CA SER A 197 -7.24 -27.41 -8.18
C SER A 197 -6.51 -28.42 -7.29
N GLY A 198 -6.80 -28.44 -5.98
CA GLY A 198 -6.27 -29.42 -5.02
C GLY A 198 -4.90 -29.07 -4.44
N TYR A 199 -4.46 -27.80 -4.54
CA TYR A 199 -3.24 -27.32 -3.83
C TYR A 199 -3.56 -27.06 -2.37
N THR A 200 -2.59 -27.37 -1.49
CA THR A 200 -2.80 -27.32 -0.04
C THR A 200 -2.42 -25.96 0.53
N VAL A 201 -3.27 -25.40 1.39
CA VAL A 201 -2.92 -24.23 2.21
C VAL A 201 -1.96 -24.67 3.31
N ILE A 202 -0.72 -24.19 3.25
CA ILE A 202 0.25 -24.34 4.34
C ILE A 202 -0.02 -23.27 5.42
N SER A 203 -0.33 -22.03 5.00
CA SER A 203 -0.66 -20.96 5.94
C SER A 203 -1.49 -19.86 5.27
N ASN A 204 -2.49 -19.38 5.99
CA ASN A 204 -3.05 -18.04 5.76
C ASN A 204 -2.14 -17.02 6.45
N MET A 205 -1.26 -16.38 5.68
CA MET A 205 -0.27 -15.43 6.22
C MET A 205 -0.94 -14.15 6.74
N ASN A 206 -2.18 -13.85 6.32
CA ASN A 206 -2.98 -12.76 6.86
C ASN A 206 -3.23 -12.92 8.37
N GLU A 207 -3.49 -14.14 8.82
CA GLU A 207 -3.70 -14.45 10.24
C GLU A 207 -2.40 -14.62 10.99
N SER A 208 -1.35 -15.06 10.30
CA SER A 208 -0.08 -15.43 10.94
C SER A 208 0.94 -14.29 11.04
N LEU A 209 0.86 -13.25 10.20
CA LEU A 209 1.83 -12.16 10.16
C LEU A 209 1.13 -10.79 10.22
N GLY A 210 1.33 -10.05 11.32
CA GLY A 210 0.86 -8.68 11.51
C GLY A 210 1.73 -7.63 10.79
N ILE A 211 2.06 -7.88 9.51
CA ILE A 211 2.99 -7.06 8.73
C ILE A 211 2.21 -6.44 7.57
N PRO A 212 2.14 -5.10 7.44
CA PRO A 212 1.38 -4.44 6.38
C PRO A 212 1.94 -4.81 5.00
N GLN A 213 1.07 -5.21 4.08
CA GLN A 213 1.48 -5.50 2.72
C GLN A 213 1.48 -4.25 1.85
N ASN A 214 0.39 -3.51 1.84
CA ASN A 214 0.20 -2.39 0.95
C ASN A 214 0.23 -1.07 1.72
N ILE A 215 1.15 -0.18 1.32
CA ILE A 215 1.34 1.15 1.90
C ILE A 215 1.22 2.22 0.82
N ILE A 216 0.81 3.42 1.23
CA ILE A 216 0.80 4.60 0.37
C ILE A 216 2.00 5.46 0.70
N VAL A 217 2.75 5.84 -0.31
CA VAL A 217 3.97 6.62 -0.20
C VAL A 217 3.97 7.83 -1.12
N THR A 218 4.70 8.87 -0.72
CA THR A 218 4.90 10.09 -1.52
C THR A 218 6.20 10.78 -1.13
N ARG A 219 6.59 11.82 -1.90
CA ARG A 219 7.65 12.76 -1.49
C ARG A 219 7.13 13.73 -0.44
N ASN A 220 7.99 14.14 0.53
CA ASN A 220 7.59 15.15 1.50
C ASN A 220 7.29 16.50 0.85
N GLU A 221 7.99 16.86 -0.22
CA GLU A 221 7.69 18.04 -1.04
C GLU A 221 6.20 18.10 -1.47
N VAL A 222 5.60 16.97 -1.84
CA VAL A 222 4.17 16.90 -2.23
C VAL A 222 3.27 17.24 -1.04
N LEU A 223 3.61 16.75 0.15
CA LEU A 223 2.87 17.02 1.38
C LEU A 223 2.96 18.49 1.82
N GLU A 224 4.11 19.11 1.60
CA GLU A 224 4.38 20.52 1.94
C GLU A 224 3.73 21.47 0.94
N LYS A 225 3.89 21.18 -0.36
CA LYS A 225 3.41 22.05 -1.42
C LYS A 225 1.91 21.91 -1.67
N TYR A 226 1.33 20.70 -1.47
CA TYR A 226 -0.04 20.40 -1.76
C TYR A 226 -0.77 19.71 -0.58
N PRO A 227 -0.75 20.28 0.65
CA PRO A 227 -1.31 19.62 1.83
C PRO A 227 -2.82 19.37 1.71
N GLU A 228 -3.59 20.33 1.17
CA GLU A 228 -5.04 20.18 0.96
C GLU A 228 -5.37 19.10 -0.08
N THR A 229 -4.60 19.04 -1.17
CA THR A 229 -4.73 17.98 -2.18
C THR A 229 -4.47 16.61 -1.57
N SER A 230 -3.39 16.48 -0.78
CA SER A 230 -3.04 15.23 -0.09
C SER A 230 -4.13 14.82 0.90
N LYS A 231 -4.69 15.76 1.67
CA LYS A 231 -5.82 15.51 2.58
C LYS A 231 -7.05 15.00 1.84
N ARG A 232 -7.46 15.67 0.77
CA ARG A 232 -8.60 15.28 -0.07
C ARG A 232 -8.39 13.91 -0.71
N MET A 233 -7.18 13.61 -1.17
CA MET A 233 -6.81 12.30 -1.73
C MET A 233 -6.97 11.21 -0.68
N LEU A 234 -6.45 11.41 0.54
CA LEU A 234 -6.58 10.47 1.64
C LEU A 234 -8.04 10.29 2.08
N LYS A 235 -8.84 11.36 2.15
CA LYS A 235 -10.28 11.27 2.45
C LYS A 235 -11.02 10.40 1.45
N ALA A 236 -10.81 10.60 0.15
CA ALA A 236 -11.41 9.79 -0.91
C ALA A 236 -10.96 8.32 -0.82
N TYR A 237 -9.68 8.09 -0.55
CA TYR A 237 -9.13 6.74 -0.41
C TYR A 237 -9.72 6.01 0.81
N ILE A 238 -9.85 6.70 1.96
CA ILE A 238 -10.49 6.15 3.17
C ILE A 238 -11.93 5.75 2.89
N GLN A 239 -12.71 6.56 2.17
CA GLN A 239 -14.08 6.18 1.79
C GLN A 239 -14.10 4.91 0.90
N GLY A 240 -13.13 4.76 0.00
CA GLY A 240 -12.96 3.55 -0.80
C GLY A 240 -12.60 2.32 0.03
N ILE A 241 -11.73 2.48 1.04
CA ILE A 241 -11.37 1.39 1.96
C ILE A 241 -12.55 0.98 2.86
N GLN A 242 -13.32 1.95 3.32
CA GLN A 242 -14.56 1.70 4.08
C GLN A 242 -15.54 0.86 3.26
N LEU A 243 -15.74 1.23 1.99
CA LEU A 243 -16.58 0.45 1.09
C LEU A 243 -16.01 -0.96 0.89
N ALA A 244 -14.72 -1.05 0.58
CA ALA A 244 -14.04 -2.31 0.30
C ALA A 244 -14.04 -3.28 1.49
N LYS A 245 -13.98 -2.76 2.72
CA LYS A 245 -13.94 -3.57 3.94
C LYS A 245 -15.32 -3.99 4.42
N PHE A 246 -16.30 -3.10 4.39
CA PHE A 246 -17.57 -3.30 5.10
C PHE A 246 -18.77 -3.59 4.20
N ASN A 247 -18.61 -3.52 2.87
CA ASN A 247 -19.72 -3.79 1.94
C ASN A 247 -19.26 -4.66 0.76
N LYS A 248 -19.24 -5.97 0.99
CA LYS A 248 -18.77 -6.98 0.02
C LYS A 248 -19.41 -6.81 -1.36
N LYS A 249 -20.75 -6.72 -1.42
CA LYS A 249 -21.50 -6.64 -2.69
C LYS A 249 -21.11 -5.41 -3.49
N GLU A 250 -21.11 -4.24 -2.84
CA GLU A 250 -20.77 -2.98 -3.50
C GLU A 250 -19.29 -2.88 -3.81
N ALA A 251 -18.40 -3.43 -2.97
CA ALA A 251 -16.97 -3.49 -3.24
C ALA A 251 -16.68 -4.28 -4.52
N ILE A 252 -17.22 -5.50 -4.63
CA ILE A 252 -17.03 -6.35 -5.80
C ILE A 252 -17.59 -5.67 -7.06
N LYS A 253 -18.82 -5.12 -6.97
CA LYS A 253 -19.41 -4.38 -8.07
C LYS A 253 -18.53 -3.19 -8.50
N ALA A 254 -18.05 -2.40 -7.56
CA ALA A 254 -17.19 -1.25 -7.83
C ALA A 254 -15.85 -1.67 -8.46
N GLY A 255 -15.29 -2.80 -8.05
CA GLY A 255 -14.08 -3.36 -8.66
C GLY A 255 -14.28 -3.69 -10.15
N TYR A 256 -15.37 -4.36 -10.49
CA TYR A 256 -15.70 -4.65 -11.89
C TYR A 256 -16.01 -3.37 -12.68
N ASP A 257 -16.78 -2.44 -12.12
CA ASP A 257 -17.08 -1.14 -12.73
C ASP A 257 -15.78 -0.35 -13.05
N ALA A 258 -14.74 -0.55 -12.25
CA ALA A 258 -13.42 0.06 -12.42
C ALA A 258 -12.43 -0.82 -13.21
N GLY A 259 -12.89 -1.89 -13.85
CA GLY A 259 -12.12 -2.71 -14.78
C GLY A 259 -11.29 -3.83 -14.16
N LEU A 260 -11.45 -4.15 -12.86
CA LEU A 260 -10.86 -5.35 -12.30
C LEU A 260 -11.49 -6.60 -12.92
N GLN A 261 -10.67 -7.62 -13.17
CA GLN A 261 -11.07 -8.86 -13.80
C GLN A 261 -11.07 -10.02 -12.78
N GLY A 262 -11.88 -11.02 -13.00
CA GLY A 262 -11.91 -12.24 -12.18
C GLY A 262 -13.24 -12.96 -12.27
N GLU A 263 -13.25 -14.25 -11.93
CA GLU A 263 -14.45 -15.05 -11.82
C GLU A 263 -15.23 -14.64 -10.54
N PRO A 264 -16.55 -14.37 -10.63
CA PRO A 264 -17.32 -13.78 -9.53
C PRO A 264 -17.26 -14.57 -8.21
N ASP A 265 -17.27 -15.87 -8.28
CA ASP A 265 -17.22 -16.77 -7.13
C ASP A 265 -15.80 -16.85 -6.52
N ILE A 266 -14.74 -16.76 -7.35
CA ILE A 266 -13.35 -16.64 -6.88
C ILE A 266 -13.14 -15.31 -6.20
N VAL A 267 -13.57 -14.21 -6.83
CA VAL A 267 -13.47 -12.86 -6.27
C VAL A 267 -14.23 -12.76 -4.95
N SER A 268 -15.43 -13.36 -4.89
CA SER A 268 -16.22 -13.39 -3.66
C SER A 268 -15.51 -14.15 -2.53
N ALA A 269 -14.97 -15.33 -2.81
CA ALA A 269 -14.21 -16.11 -1.82
C ALA A 269 -12.91 -15.42 -1.41
N ALA A 270 -12.20 -14.80 -2.35
CA ALA A 270 -11.00 -14.04 -2.08
C ALA A 270 -11.28 -12.82 -1.18
N TRP A 271 -12.42 -12.14 -1.37
CA TRP A 271 -12.81 -11.03 -0.52
C TRP A 271 -12.92 -11.45 0.95
N ASP A 272 -13.52 -12.60 1.24
CA ASP A 272 -13.64 -13.13 2.60
C ASP A 272 -12.26 -13.35 3.26
N LEU A 273 -11.25 -13.70 2.46
CA LEU A 273 -9.89 -13.94 2.93
C LEU A 273 -9.09 -12.64 3.18
N TYR A 274 -9.23 -11.62 2.33
CA TYR A 274 -8.38 -10.42 2.46
C TYR A 274 -9.03 -9.26 3.20
N SER A 275 -10.36 -9.14 3.18
CA SER A 275 -11.04 -7.96 3.74
C SER A 275 -10.81 -7.75 5.24
N PRO A 276 -10.64 -8.79 6.09
CA PRO A 276 -10.27 -8.58 7.50
C PRO A 276 -8.95 -7.84 7.67
N GLY A 277 -7.98 -8.09 6.78
CA GLY A 277 -6.66 -7.46 6.81
C GLY A 277 -6.61 -6.01 6.30
N LEU A 278 -7.67 -5.52 5.62
CA LEU A 278 -7.75 -4.10 5.27
C LEU A 278 -7.84 -3.23 6.52
N THR A 279 -7.16 -2.09 6.52
CA THR A 279 -7.40 -1.06 7.53
C THR A 279 -8.80 -0.48 7.35
N SER A 280 -9.35 0.21 8.32
CA SER A 280 -10.61 0.92 8.14
C SER A 280 -10.42 2.39 7.74
N ASP A 281 -9.23 2.94 7.94
CA ASP A 281 -8.98 4.38 7.88
C ASP A 281 -7.56 4.75 7.40
N LEU A 282 -6.84 3.83 6.76
CA LEU A 282 -5.44 3.96 6.36
C LEU A 282 -4.45 4.08 7.53
N SER A 283 -4.84 3.80 8.76
CA SER A 283 -3.94 3.85 9.92
C SER A 283 -2.65 3.06 9.68
N ILE A 284 -1.52 3.65 10.10
CA ILE A 284 -0.20 3.09 9.85
C ILE A 284 0.11 2.03 10.91
N ALA A 285 0.34 0.79 10.46
CA ALA A 285 0.72 -0.34 11.31
C ALA A 285 2.21 -0.25 11.71
N VAL A 286 2.53 0.67 12.63
CA VAL A 286 3.92 1.03 13.00
C VAL A 286 4.72 -0.19 13.45
N SER A 287 4.15 -1.07 14.27
CA SER A 287 4.83 -2.28 14.75
C SER A 287 5.21 -3.24 13.62
N GLY A 288 4.35 -3.39 12.61
CA GLY A 288 4.66 -4.21 11.43
C GLY A 288 5.73 -3.56 10.54
N ILE A 289 5.71 -2.23 10.40
CA ILE A 289 6.76 -1.50 9.67
C ILE A 289 8.10 -1.58 10.42
N GLN A 290 8.09 -1.54 11.76
CA GLN A 290 9.29 -1.74 12.58
C GLN A 290 9.90 -3.13 12.34
N GLN A 291 9.09 -4.19 12.30
CA GLN A 291 9.57 -5.54 12.00
C GLN A 291 10.27 -5.62 10.62
N MET A 292 9.74 -4.90 9.61
CA MET A 292 10.40 -4.82 8.31
C MET A 292 11.74 -4.08 8.39
N LEU A 293 11.82 -3.00 9.16
CA LEU A 293 13.04 -2.23 9.37
C LEU A 293 14.10 -3.08 10.08
N ASP A 294 13.71 -3.78 11.13
CA ASP A 294 14.62 -4.66 11.89
C ASP A 294 15.27 -5.74 11.01
N GLU A 295 14.53 -6.23 10.01
CA GLU A 295 15.08 -7.18 9.03
C GLU A 295 16.08 -6.52 8.08
N ASP A 296 15.78 -5.31 7.57
CA ASP A 296 16.70 -4.56 6.70
C ASP A 296 17.98 -4.14 7.46
N VAL A 297 17.87 -3.80 8.73
CA VAL A 297 19.02 -3.50 9.61
C VAL A 297 19.87 -4.78 9.80
N ARG A 298 19.25 -5.91 10.14
CA ARG A 298 19.95 -7.20 10.29
C ARG A 298 20.64 -7.66 9.02
N ALA A 299 20.03 -7.38 7.88
CA ALA A 299 20.60 -7.68 6.56
C ALA A 299 21.68 -6.68 6.10
N GLY A 300 21.95 -5.63 6.88
CA GLY A 300 22.95 -4.60 6.57
C GLY A 300 22.55 -3.62 5.45
N PHE A 301 21.27 -3.58 5.07
CA PHE A 301 20.79 -2.65 4.06
C PHE A 301 20.58 -1.25 4.59
N VAL A 302 20.36 -1.12 5.90
CA VAL A 302 20.09 0.14 6.60
C VAL A 302 20.89 0.16 7.90
N ASP A 303 21.38 1.36 8.27
CA ASP A 303 22.16 1.55 9.51
C ASP A 303 21.33 1.21 10.76
N LYS A 304 21.99 0.65 11.79
CA LYS A 304 21.36 0.28 13.07
C LYS A 304 20.71 1.45 13.84
N ASN A 305 21.12 2.67 13.56
CA ASN A 305 20.55 3.88 14.17
C ASN A 305 19.37 4.46 13.36
N PHE A 306 18.97 3.79 12.27
CA PHE A 306 17.82 4.22 11.49
C PHE A 306 16.54 3.87 12.26
N THR A 307 15.61 4.83 12.37
CA THR A 307 14.34 4.67 13.09
C THR A 307 13.14 4.74 12.14
N VAL A 308 12.07 4.10 12.51
CA VAL A 308 10.83 4.05 11.70
C VAL A 308 10.20 5.43 11.54
N ASP A 309 10.37 6.33 12.50
CA ASP A 309 9.82 7.70 12.44
C ASP A 309 10.40 8.52 11.28
N ARG A 310 11.58 8.16 10.79
CA ARG A 310 12.19 8.83 9.63
C ARG A 310 11.42 8.62 8.33
N VAL A 311 10.57 7.61 8.26
CA VAL A 311 9.83 7.24 7.05
C VAL A 311 8.32 7.39 7.19
N ILE A 312 7.79 7.69 8.37
CA ILE A 312 6.36 7.88 8.60
C ILE A 312 6.00 9.36 8.66
N ASN A 313 4.97 9.77 7.92
CA ASN A 313 4.39 11.10 8.01
C ASN A 313 2.85 10.99 7.97
N ASP A 314 2.24 10.78 9.11
CA ASP A 314 0.79 10.60 9.25
C ASP A 314 0.03 11.89 9.59
N ARG A 315 0.70 13.05 9.59
CA ARG A 315 0.10 14.34 9.97
C ARG A 315 -1.16 14.66 9.18
N ILE A 316 -1.08 14.58 7.85
CA ILE A 316 -2.23 14.90 6.97
C ILE A 316 -3.29 13.79 7.06
N LEU A 317 -2.87 12.54 7.23
CA LEU A 317 -3.79 11.41 7.44
C LEU A 317 -4.67 11.62 8.68
N LYS A 318 -4.08 12.01 9.81
CA LYS A 318 -4.81 12.28 11.06
C LYS A 318 -5.87 13.37 10.87
N ILE A 319 -5.56 14.43 10.13
CA ILE A 319 -6.54 15.49 9.80
C ILE A 319 -7.67 14.91 8.94
N ALA A 320 -7.35 14.17 7.89
CA ALA A 320 -8.34 13.53 7.02
C ALA A 320 -9.29 12.59 7.80
N GLN A 321 -8.73 11.79 8.72
CA GLN A 321 -9.50 10.90 9.59
C GLN A 321 -10.43 11.69 10.54
N GLN A 322 -9.95 12.76 11.16
CA GLN A 322 -10.75 13.62 12.05
C GLN A 322 -11.94 14.25 11.31
N GLU A 323 -11.68 14.82 10.12
CA GLU A 323 -12.76 15.40 9.30
C GLU A 323 -13.80 14.35 8.90
N LEU A 324 -13.39 13.15 8.46
CA LEU A 324 -14.32 12.08 8.08
C LEU A 324 -15.13 11.56 9.28
N ARG A 325 -14.54 11.51 10.48
CA ARG A 325 -15.29 11.19 11.72
C ARG A 325 -16.33 12.25 12.02
N ALA A 326 -15.97 13.53 11.94
CA ALA A 326 -16.90 14.64 12.14
C ALA A 326 -18.02 14.64 11.10
N GLU A 327 -17.76 14.20 9.86
CA GLU A 327 -18.75 14.04 8.80
C GLU A 327 -19.60 12.75 8.93
N GLY A 328 -19.35 11.88 9.91
CA GLY A 328 -20.02 10.60 10.07
C GLY A 328 -19.71 9.57 8.95
N LYS A 329 -18.62 9.79 8.21
CA LYS A 329 -18.22 8.97 7.06
C LYS A 329 -17.13 7.93 7.38
N LEU A 330 -16.67 7.85 8.62
CA LEU A 330 -15.68 6.88 9.08
C LEU A 330 -16.31 5.97 10.13
N LYS A 331 -16.57 4.71 9.75
CA LYS A 331 -16.99 3.65 10.68
C LYS A 331 -15.76 3.13 11.44
N GLN A 332 -15.97 2.84 12.72
CA GLN A 332 -14.95 2.22 13.57
C GLN A 332 -14.78 0.73 13.26
#